data_2fdeb9f76207526a53075cc23a5dc2ca
#
_entry.id   2fdeb9f76207526a53075cc23a5dc2ca
#
_cell.length_a   1.000
_cell.length_b   1.000
_cell.length_c   1.000
_cell.angle_alpha   90.00
_cell.angle_beta   90.00
_cell.angle_gamma   90.00
#
_symmetry.space_group_name_H-M   'P 1'
#
loop_
_entity.id
_entity.type
_entity.pdbx_description
1 polymer ?
#
loop_
_entity_poly.entity_id
_entity_poly.type
_entity_poly.pdbx_seq_one_letter_code
_entity_poly.pdbx_strand_id
1 'polypeptide(L)'
;MMSDKVFKTLHARFQIPDNIPIYLLGKFEKCYTGKTADVGMYNAMFAARLRLPLTTLHRQLANFLRLFVNQITPNAWRIFIGDEILWGRLNGGNHQITLDEFFWCYHPQHIVSSQGIYHFSARKKELRLVSDMPDCNRNWKGRYFFIKGMNWVCR
;
A
#
# COMPACT_ATOMS: atom_id res chain seq x y z
N MET A 1 -21.25 -16.91 -4.75
CA MET A 1 -20.92 -15.82 -5.68
C MET A 1 -21.24 -14.53 -4.96
N MET A 2 -20.24 -13.73 -4.59
CA MET A 2 -20.51 -12.45 -3.92
C MET A 2 -21.12 -11.51 -4.98
N SER A 3 -22.18 -10.80 -4.58
CA SER A 3 -23.01 -10.05 -5.50
C SER A 3 -22.29 -8.83 -6.08
N ASP A 4 -22.67 -8.39 -7.29
CA ASP A 4 -22.23 -7.14 -7.95
C ASP A 4 -22.27 -5.91 -7.02
N LYS A 5 -23.13 -5.97 -6.01
CA LYS A 5 -23.26 -4.95 -4.96
C LYS A 5 -21.97 -4.77 -4.15
N VAL A 6 -21.24 -5.87 -3.86
CA VAL A 6 -19.98 -5.80 -3.07
C VAL A 6 -18.87 -5.17 -3.90
N PHE A 7 -18.76 -5.50 -5.18
CA PHE A 7 -17.76 -4.90 -6.08
C PHE A 7 -18.00 -3.41 -6.27
N LYS A 8 -19.23 -3.01 -6.53
CA LYS A 8 -19.62 -1.58 -6.63
C LYS A 8 -19.28 -0.84 -5.33
N THR A 9 -19.50 -1.46 -4.17
CA THR A 9 -19.16 -0.88 -2.88
C THR A 9 -17.65 -0.71 -2.72
N LEU A 10 -16.82 -1.67 -3.15
CA LEU A 10 -15.35 -1.57 -3.09
C LEU A 10 -14.83 -0.47 -4.03
N HIS A 11 -15.30 -0.43 -5.28
CA HIS A 11 -14.94 0.62 -6.24
C HIS A 11 -15.29 2.01 -5.68
N ALA A 12 -16.52 2.21 -5.21
CA ALA A 12 -16.94 3.50 -4.63
C ALA A 12 -16.16 3.86 -3.36
N ARG A 13 -16.00 2.91 -2.43
CA ARG A 13 -15.35 3.14 -1.14
C ARG A 13 -13.87 3.50 -1.29
N PHE A 14 -13.17 2.83 -2.19
CA PHE A 14 -11.73 2.98 -2.36
C PHE A 14 -11.35 3.82 -3.58
N GLN A 15 -12.34 4.37 -4.28
CA GLN A 15 -12.14 5.18 -5.48
C GLN A 15 -11.32 4.44 -6.55
N ILE A 16 -11.57 3.13 -6.69
CA ILE A 16 -10.90 2.32 -7.69
C ILE A 16 -11.57 2.64 -9.04
N PRO A 17 -10.81 3.02 -10.08
CA PRO A 17 -11.35 3.26 -11.41
C PRO A 17 -12.10 2.04 -11.96
N ASP A 18 -13.23 2.25 -12.64
CA ASP A 18 -14.08 1.18 -13.15
C ASP A 18 -13.39 0.26 -14.17
N ASN A 19 -12.38 0.78 -14.86
CA ASN A 19 -11.57 0.02 -15.81
C ASN A 19 -10.53 -0.90 -15.15
N ILE A 20 -10.40 -0.87 -13.82
CA ILE A 20 -9.53 -1.79 -13.07
C ILE A 20 -10.38 -2.96 -12.58
N PRO A 21 -10.25 -4.14 -13.19
CA PRO A 21 -11.02 -5.30 -12.78
C PRO A 21 -10.53 -5.85 -11.44
N ILE A 22 -11.45 -5.95 -10.48
CA ILE A 22 -11.20 -6.56 -9.18
C ILE A 22 -12.09 -7.79 -9.00
N TYR A 23 -11.63 -8.75 -8.21
CA TYR A 23 -12.41 -9.92 -7.86
C TYR A 23 -12.06 -10.44 -6.46
N LEU A 24 -12.95 -11.25 -5.91
CA LEU A 24 -12.78 -11.90 -4.62
C LEU A 24 -12.66 -13.40 -4.85
N LEU A 25 -11.68 -14.01 -4.22
CA LEU A 25 -11.54 -15.45 -4.20
C LEU A 25 -12.36 -16.08 -3.07
N GLY A 26 -12.56 -17.40 -3.16
CA GLY A 26 -13.31 -18.17 -2.16
C GLY A 26 -12.64 -18.16 -0.79
N LYS A 27 -13.37 -18.63 0.24
CA LYS A 27 -13.00 -18.58 1.67
C LYS A 27 -11.64 -19.22 2.03
N PHE A 28 -11.02 -20.01 1.17
CA PHE A 28 -9.80 -20.77 1.45
C PHE A 28 -8.54 -20.24 0.73
N GLU A 29 -8.66 -19.24 -0.11
CA GLU A 29 -7.55 -18.69 -0.87
C GLU A 29 -6.94 -17.51 -0.11
N LYS A 30 -5.61 -17.45 -0.09
CA LYS A 30 -4.86 -16.41 0.61
C LYS A 30 -4.44 -15.31 -0.36
N CYS A 31 -4.21 -14.12 0.13
CA CYS A 31 -3.82 -12.94 -0.67
C CYS A 31 -2.61 -13.16 -1.60
N TYR A 32 -1.80 -14.17 -1.35
CA TYR A 32 -0.62 -14.53 -2.15
C TYR A 32 -0.84 -15.75 -3.06
N THR A 33 -2.05 -16.32 -3.13
CA THR A 33 -2.37 -17.51 -3.95
C THR A 33 -3.03 -17.17 -5.28
N GLY A 34 -3.10 -15.90 -5.64
CA GLY A 34 -3.67 -15.45 -6.92
C GLY A 34 -2.95 -16.04 -8.14
N LYS A 35 -3.60 -16.01 -9.29
CA LYS A 35 -2.98 -16.38 -10.57
C LYS A 35 -1.74 -15.51 -10.80
N THR A 36 -0.76 -16.04 -11.52
CA THR A 36 0.60 -15.47 -11.70
C THR A 36 0.66 -14.00 -12.14
N ALA A 37 -0.44 -13.46 -12.67
CA ALA A 37 -0.53 -12.07 -13.14
C ALA A 37 -1.44 -11.18 -12.28
N ASP A 38 -2.01 -11.70 -11.20
CA ASP A 38 -2.97 -10.98 -10.37
C ASP A 38 -2.34 -10.61 -9.03
N VAL A 39 -2.70 -9.44 -8.50
CA VAL A 39 -2.14 -8.93 -7.25
C VAL A 39 -3.21 -8.85 -6.18
N GLY A 40 -2.98 -9.56 -5.07
CA GLY A 40 -3.83 -9.43 -3.88
C GLY A 40 -3.57 -8.12 -3.16
N MET A 41 -4.63 -7.40 -2.82
CA MET A 41 -4.56 -6.12 -2.12
C MET A 41 -5.42 -6.15 -0.87
N TYR A 42 -4.86 -5.73 0.24
CA TYR A 42 -5.60 -5.65 1.51
C TYR A 42 -6.41 -4.35 1.61
N ASN A 43 -7.65 -4.45 2.06
CA ASN A 43 -8.52 -3.29 2.27
C ASN A 43 -7.89 -2.21 3.16
N ALA A 44 -7.08 -2.62 4.13
CA ALA A 44 -6.40 -1.72 5.04
C ALA A 44 -5.38 -0.80 4.37
N MET A 45 -4.81 -1.19 3.21
CA MET A 45 -3.92 -0.32 2.43
C MET A 45 -4.67 0.87 1.83
N PHE A 46 -5.89 0.65 1.37
CA PHE A 46 -6.76 1.71 0.86
C PHE A 46 -7.28 2.62 1.98
N ALA A 47 -7.52 2.06 3.17
CA ALA A 47 -7.78 2.85 4.37
C ALA A 47 -6.55 3.69 4.78
N ALA A 48 -5.35 3.24 4.44
CA ALA A 48 -4.10 3.98 4.58
C ALA A 48 -3.85 5.00 3.45
N ARG A 49 -4.84 5.28 2.62
CA ARG A 49 -4.80 6.23 1.50
C ARG A 49 -4.09 5.75 0.23
N LEU A 50 -3.65 4.49 0.15
CA LEU A 50 -3.20 3.95 -1.12
C LEU A 50 -4.33 4.02 -2.15
N ARG A 51 -4.00 4.35 -3.38
CA ARG A 51 -4.96 4.49 -4.49
C ARG A 51 -4.44 3.80 -5.75
N LEU A 52 -5.37 3.43 -6.62
CA LEU A 52 -5.06 2.84 -7.92
C LEU A 52 -5.49 3.78 -9.06
N PRO A 53 -4.76 3.78 -10.18
CA PRO A 53 -3.46 3.12 -10.37
C PRO A 53 -2.39 3.70 -9.43
N LEU A 54 -1.38 2.91 -9.09
CA LEU A 54 -0.26 3.40 -8.26
C LEU A 54 0.46 4.53 -8.97
N THR A 55 0.83 5.57 -8.22
CA THR A 55 1.68 6.65 -8.73
C THR A 55 3.05 6.10 -9.12
N THR A 56 3.79 6.85 -9.94
CA THR A 56 5.16 6.49 -10.30
C THR A 56 6.04 6.32 -9.06
N LEU A 57 5.91 7.21 -8.08
CA LEU A 57 6.68 7.15 -6.84
C LEU A 57 6.34 5.88 -6.01
N HIS A 58 5.07 5.50 -5.92
CA HIS A 58 4.66 4.28 -5.20
C HIS A 58 5.21 3.01 -5.87
N ARG A 59 5.24 2.98 -7.21
CA ARG A 59 5.84 1.87 -7.96
C ARG A 59 7.36 1.83 -7.79
N GLN A 60 8.02 2.98 -7.82
CA GLN A 60 9.45 3.09 -7.58
C GLN A 60 9.84 2.57 -6.19
N LEU A 61 9.04 2.88 -5.17
CA LEU A 61 9.24 2.36 -3.82
C LEU A 61 9.21 0.83 -3.79
N ALA A 62 8.16 0.22 -4.33
CA ALA A 62 8.01 -1.22 -4.35
C ALA A 62 9.14 -1.91 -5.14
N ASN A 63 9.51 -1.35 -6.31
CA ASN A 63 10.59 -1.85 -7.14
C ASN A 63 11.97 -1.72 -6.45
N PHE A 64 12.24 -0.59 -5.82
CA PHE A 64 13.48 -0.35 -5.06
C PHE A 64 13.66 -1.37 -3.94
N LEU A 65 12.59 -1.65 -3.21
CA LEU A 65 12.58 -2.64 -2.14
C LEU A 65 12.53 -4.09 -2.65
N ARG A 66 12.26 -4.29 -3.93
CA ARG A 66 12.00 -5.61 -4.54
C ARG A 66 10.85 -6.35 -3.83
N LEU A 67 9.81 -5.61 -3.46
CA LEU A 67 8.64 -6.11 -2.74
C LEU A 67 7.39 -5.95 -3.61
N PHE A 68 6.45 -6.86 -3.43
CA PHE A 68 5.09 -6.62 -3.87
C PHE A 68 4.40 -5.60 -2.94
N VAL A 69 3.47 -4.85 -3.48
CA VAL A 69 2.73 -3.80 -2.76
C VAL A 69 2.07 -4.32 -1.49
N ASN A 70 1.56 -5.55 -1.52
CA ASN A 70 0.92 -6.23 -0.39
C ASN A 70 1.89 -6.75 0.68
N GLN A 71 3.20 -6.67 0.44
CA GLN A 71 4.23 -6.96 1.44
C GLN A 71 4.61 -5.74 2.30
N ILE A 72 4.10 -4.57 1.95
CA ILE A 72 4.30 -3.32 2.69
C ILE A 72 3.07 -3.11 3.57
N THR A 73 3.26 -2.92 4.88
CA THR A 73 2.14 -2.78 5.82
C THR A 73 1.29 -1.53 5.54
N PRO A 74 0.01 -1.52 5.95
CA PRO A 74 -0.83 -0.32 5.85
C PRO A 74 -0.22 0.91 6.54
N ASN A 75 0.41 0.73 7.71
CA ASN A 75 1.07 1.84 8.40
C ASN A 75 2.31 2.33 7.66
N ALA A 76 3.07 1.44 7.01
CA ALA A 76 4.17 1.87 6.15
C ALA A 76 3.67 2.70 4.97
N TRP A 77 2.57 2.32 4.35
CA TRP A 77 1.92 3.14 3.33
C TRP A 77 1.44 4.50 3.86
N ARG A 78 0.89 4.55 5.10
CA ARG A 78 0.53 5.83 5.72
C ARG A 78 1.72 6.74 5.91
N ILE A 79 2.84 6.21 6.39
CA ILE A 79 4.09 6.96 6.55
C ILE A 79 4.52 7.52 5.20
N PHE A 80 4.66 6.67 4.19
CA PHE A 80 5.16 7.07 2.89
C PHE A 80 4.27 8.11 2.21
N ILE A 81 2.97 7.87 2.16
CA ILE A 81 1.99 8.80 1.57
C ILE A 81 1.88 10.08 2.41
N GLY A 82 1.96 9.97 3.74
CA GLY A 82 1.95 11.12 4.64
C GLY A 82 3.16 12.02 4.40
N ASP A 83 4.34 11.45 4.27
CA ASP A 83 5.57 12.18 3.98
C ASP A 83 5.52 12.82 2.59
N GLU A 84 5.01 12.12 1.57
CA GLU A 84 4.79 12.68 0.23
C GLU A 84 3.91 13.94 0.28
N ILE A 85 2.81 13.90 1.01
CA ILE A 85 1.89 15.02 1.16
C ILE A 85 2.54 16.18 1.94
N LEU A 86 3.18 15.89 3.06
CA LEU A 86 3.82 16.89 3.90
C LEU A 86 4.97 17.57 3.17
N TRP A 87 5.80 16.79 2.48
CA TRP A 87 6.92 17.30 1.68
C TRP A 87 6.45 18.26 0.60
N GLY A 88 5.42 17.87 -0.16
CA GLY A 88 4.81 18.71 -1.17
C GLY A 88 4.27 20.04 -0.59
N ARG A 89 3.63 20.00 0.58
CA ARG A 89 3.12 21.20 1.25
C ARG A 89 4.23 22.12 1.73
N LEU A 90 5.26 21.57 2.34
CA LEU A 90 6.40 22.34 2.86
C LEU A 90 7.20 23.04 1.75
N ASN A 91 7.23 22.45 0.57
CA ASN A 91 7.94 22.98 -0.61
C ASN A 91 7.00 23.77 -1.57
N GLY A 92 5.78 24.11 -1.16
CA GLY A 92 4.82 24.83 -2.00
C GLY A 92 4.42 24.08 -3.28
N GLY A 93 4.53 22.74 -3.29
CA GLY A 93 4.25 21.89 -4.45
C GLY A 93 5.36 21.84 -5.50
N ASN A 94 6.47 22.53 -5.29
CA ASN A 94 7.56 22.65 -6.27
C ASN A 94 8.51 21.46 -6.30
N HIS A 95 8.50 20.62 -5.27
CA HIS A 95 9.39 19.48 -5.16
C HIS A 95 8.64 18.29 -4.55
N GLN A 96 8.64 17.18 -5.28
CA GLN A 96 8.13 15.91 -4.79
C GLN A 96 9.23 15.18 -4.04
N ILE A 97 8.90 14.54 -2.90
CA ILE A 97 9.86 13.72 -2.17
C ILE A 97 10.46 12.63 -3.08
N THR A 98 11.75 12.44 -2.99
CA THR A 98 12.47 11.35 -3.65
C THR A 98 12.60 10.15 -2.71
N LEU A 99 12.93 8.97 -3.26
CA LEU A 99 13.21 7.80 -2.43
C LEU A 99 14.45 8.00 -1.54
N ASP A 100 15.46 8.70 -2.03
CA ASP A 100 16.68 8.99 -1.25
C ASP A 100 16.36 9.85 -0.03
N GLU A 101 15.55 10.90 -0.19
CA GLU A 101 15.08 11.73 0.91
C GLU A 101 14.24 10.94 1.91
N PHE A 102 13.32 10.10 1.42
CA PHE A 102 12.51 9.24 2.27
C PHE A 102 13.39 8.26 3.06
N PHE A 103 14.32 7.55 2.40
CA PHE A 103 15.20 6.59 3.07
C PHE A 103 16.32 7.23 3.89
N TRP A 104 16.53 8.52 3.76
CA TRP A 104 17.34 9.27 4.72
C TRP A 104 16.64 9.36 6.09
N CYS A 105 15.33 9.50 6.10
CA CYS A 105 14.52 9.57 7.32
C CYS A 105 14.15 8.19 7.88
N TYR A 106 13.87 7.22 7.00
CA TYR A 106 13.34 5.91 7.37
C TYR A 106 14.21 4.77 6.86
N HIS A 107 14.00 3.59 7.42
CA HIS A 107 14.55 2.34 6.88
C HIS A 107 13.48 1.25 6.88
N PRO A 108 13.49 0.34 5.89
CA PRO A 108 12.59 -0.80 5.87
C PRO A 108 13.01 -1.82 6.93
N GLN A 109 12.04 -2.38 7.62
CA GLN A 109 12.23 -3.40 8.64
C GLN A 109 11.30 -4.57 8.38
N HIS A 110 11.85 -5.78 8.38
CA HIS A 110 11.07 -7.01 8.31
C HIS A 110 10.32 -7.25 9.62
N ILE A 111 9.06 -7.65 9.52
CA ILE A 111 8.28 -8.04 10.69
C ILE A 111 8.56 -9.51 11.02
N VAL A 112 9.23 -9.77 12.13
CA VAL A 112 9.66 -11.12 12.53
C VAL A 112 8.49 -12.10 12.62
N SER A 113 7.33 -11.65 13.14
CA SER A 113 6.12 -12.47 13.28
C SER A 113 5.33 -12.66 11.97
N SER A 114 5.78 -12.08 10.85
CA SER A 114 5.05 -12.09 9.58
C SER A 114 6.02 -12.15 8.42
N GLN A 115 6.42 -13.36 8.05
CA GLN A 115 7.38 -13.60 6.97
C GLN A 115 7.01 -12.82 5.69
N GLY A 116 7.98 -12.12 5.12
CA GLY A 116 7.83 -11.38 3.88
C GLY A 116 7.05 -10.06 3.99
N ILE A 117 6.73 -9.61 5.21
CA ILE A 117 6.03 -8.34 5.46
C ILE A 117 6.99 -7.32 6.03
N TYR A 118 6.92 -6.09 5.54
CA TYR A 118 7.82 -4.99 5.89
C TYR A 118 7.06 -3.76 6.39
N HIS A 119 7.69 -3.04 7.31
CA HIS A 119 7.26 -1.73 7.75
C HIS A 119 8.42 -0.72 7.67
N PHE A 120 8.14 0.55 7.92
CA PHE A 120 9.17 1.58 8.00
C PHE A 120 9.37 2.05 9.44
N SER A 121 10.64 2.16 9.84
CA SER A 121 11.03 2.75 11.12
C SER A 121 11.87 4.01 10.88
N ALA A 122 11.60 5.06 11.63
CA ALA A 122 12.40 6.27 11.56
C ALA A 122 13.84 5.97 12.05
N ARG A 123 14.84 6.44 11.31
CA ARG A 123 16.26 6.28 11.70
C ARG A 123 16.58 7.00 13.00
N LYS A 124 15.95 8.15 13.20
CA LYS A 124 16.01 8.94 14.44
C LYS A 124 14.62 9.48 14.75
N LYS A 125 14.30 9.66 16.02
CA LYS A 125 13.00 10.16 16.47
C LYS A 125 12.68 11.53 15.86
N GLU A 126 13.69 12.38 15.74
CA GLU A 126 13.60 13.74 15.21
C GLU A 126 13.29 13.78 13.69
N LEU A 127 13.59 12.70 12.98
CA LEU A 127 13.33 12.57 11.54
C LEU A 127 11.93 12.03 11.23
N ARG A 128 11.13 11.74 12.23
CA ARG A 128 9.77 11.26 12.05
C ARG A 128 8.87 12.42 11.66
N LEU A 129 8.48 12.48 10.39
CA LEU A 129 7.56 13.49 9.87
C LEU A 129 6.11 13.17 10.20
N VAL A 130 5.74 11.90 10.17
CA VAL A 130 4.38 11.43 10.50
C VAL A 130 4.37 10.82 11.89
N SER A 131 3.54 11.36 12.80
CA SER A 131 3.32 10.90 14.17
C SER A 131 1.87 10.41 14.37
N ASP A 132 1.56 9.96 15.56
CA ASP A 132 0.20 9.56 15.98
C ASP A 132 -0.45 8.54 15.05
N MET A 133 0.36 7.58 14.61
CA MET A 133 -0.12 6.51 13.78
C MET A 133 -1.12 5.64 14.54
N PRO A 134 -2.24 5.23 13.92
CA PRO A 134 -3.15 4.29 14.56
C PRO A 134 -2.41 3.00 14.91
N ASP A 135 -2.80 2.40 16.03
CA ASP A 135 -2.28 1.11 16.45
C ASP A 135 -2.36 0.09 15.32
N CYS A 136 -1.38 -0.81 15.32
CA CYS A 136 -1.33 -1.88 14.34
C CYS A 136 -2.63 -2.71 14.43
N ASN A 137 -3.52 -2.56 13.47
CA ASN A 137 -4.71 -3.39 13.39
C ASN A 137 -4.25 -4.83 13.12
N ARG A 138 -4.22 -5.66 14.15
CA ARG A 138 -3.75 -7.06 14.07
C ARG A 138 -4.50 -7.89 13.02
N ASN A 139 -5.71 -7.47 12.65
CA ASN A 139 -6.58 -8.17 11.68
C ASN A 139 -6.57 -7.55 10.28
N TRP A 140 -5.61 -6.67 9.93
CA TRP A 140 -5.59 -6.00 8.65
C TRP A 140 -5.51 -6.96 7.44
N LYS A 141 -4.96 -8.14 7.62
CA LYS A 141 -4.87 -9.20 6.58
C LYS A 141 -6.19 -9.93 6.32
N GLY A 142 -7.20 -9.75 7.18
CA GLY A 142 -8.45 -10.52 7.12
C GLY A 142 -9.39 -10.13 5.96
N ARG A 143 -9.17 -8.98 5.31
CA ARG A 143 -9.99 -8.50 4.21
C ARG A 143 -9.12 -8.07 3.04
N TYR A 144 -9.27 -8.73 1.92
CA TYR A 144 -8.51 -8.47 0.70
C TYR A 144 -9.33 -8.79 -0.55
N PHE A 145 -8.89 -8.30 -1.68
CA PHE A 145 -9.39 -8.60 -3.01
C PHE A 145 -8.22 -8.69 -3.98
N PHE A 146 -8.48 -9.21 -5.17
CA PHE A 146 -7.47 -9.31 -6.21
C PHE A 146 -7.73 -8.29 -7.30
N ILE A 147 -6.64 -7.75 -7.83
CA ILE A 147 -6.63 -6.91 -9.02
C ILE A 147 -6.14 -7.79 -10.17
N LYS A 148 -6.90 -7.85 -11.24
CA LYS A 148 -6.55 -8.61 -12.43
C LYS A 148 -5.49 -7.87 -13.23
N GLY A 149 -4.37 -8.57 -13.45
CA GLY A 149 -3.23 -8.06 -14.22
C GLY A 149 -2.30 -7.15 -13.42
N MET A 150 -1.00 -7.20 -13.73
CA MET A 150 0.03 -6.44 -13.02
C MET A 150 0.21 -5.00 -13.52
N ASN A 151 -0.46 -4.61 -14.61
CA ASN A 151 -0.26 -3.29 -15.25
C ASN A 151 -0.58 -2.09 -14.36
N TRP A 152 -1.32 -2.29 -13.29
CA TRP A 152 -1.76 -1.26 -12.34
C TRP A 152 -0.80 -1.12 -11.14
N VAL A 153 0.04 -2.13 -10.94
CA VAL A 153 0.88 -2.28 -9.74
C VAL A 153 2.36 -2.32 -10.07
N CYS A 154 2.73 -2.92 -11.21
CA CYS A 154 4.11 -3.10 -11.62
C CYS A 154 4.33 -2.58 -13.05
N ARG A 155 5.28 -1.69 -13.19
CA ARG A 155 6.08 -1.46 -14.41
C ARG A 155 7.42 -0.95 -14.02
#